data_6c8d3a0ec729e4f53a27678ae73e61f9
#
_entry.id   6c8d3a0ec729e4f53a27678ae73e61f9
#
_cell.length_a   1.000
_cell.length_b   1.000
_cell.length_c   1.000
_cell.angle_alpha   90.00
_cell.angle_beta   90.00
_cell.angle_gamma   90.00
#
_symmetry.space_group_name_H-M   'P 1'
#
loop_
_entity.id
_entity.type
_entity.pdbx_description
1 polymer ?
#
loop_
_entity_poly.entity_id
_entity_poly.type
_entity_poly.pdbx_seq_one_letter_code
_entity_poly.pdbx_strand_id
1 'polypeptide(L)'
;MCLRAPVAALIIALILHGSTFAAGAGPQPVEVGRVPGLQDILLRGSAVLVRAAAGDYEIVALPDGKLALAPIPPAKQIPVPSDIIPHAAIVPGALDIKAAWLAGPTGRYEHGVLGDAIEAAALKVETGTGKILSYQLPPYAVFEDLTPRLADLDGDGRDEIVVVRSYEGTGAAVAVLGIRDDRLDLVAESPAIGQARRWLNPVGIGDFDGDGRKEIAVVQTPHIGGVLMLYRIDGNRLVEFARKAGYSTHAIGSTVLGMAAVLDLDGDGADDILLPDQTRRELFAIGYAGGTFRVLWTVPNREQIVTSVVIADVDGNGVPDILYGLGDGSVRMLPR
;
A
#
# COMPACT_ATOMS: atom_id res chain seq x y z
N MET A 1 5.42 -65.56 -44.35
CA MET A 1 4.14 -65.04 -43.83
C MET A 1 4.33 -64.68 -42.36
N CYS A 2 4.75 -63.44 -42.09
CA CYS A 2 4.98 -62.94 -40.74
C CYS A 2 3.85 -61.96 -40.40
N LEU A 3 2.98 -62.37 -39.46
CA LEU A 3 1.96 -61.48 -38.89
C LEU A 3 2.65 -60.47 -37.94
N ARG A 4 2.45 -59.18 -38.19
CA ARG A 4 2.76 -58.10 -37.24
C ARG A 4 1.51 -57.81 -36.43
N ALA A 5 1.62 -57.90 -35.09
CA ALA A 5 0.61 -57.47 -34.14
C ALA A 5 0.68 -55.94 -33.98
N PRO A 6 -0.45 -55.23 -33.79
CA PRO A 6 -0.45 -53.78 -33.52
C PRO A 6 -0.14 -53.50 -32.05
N VAL A 7 0.80 -52.56 -31.80
CA VAL A 7 1.07 -52.00 -30.48
C VAL A 7 0.01 -50.94 -30.19
N ALA A 8 -0.84 -51.19 -29.20
CA ALA A 8 -1.78 -50.23 -28.69
C ALA A 8 -1.03 -49.23 -27.79
N ALA A 9 -0.99 -47.97 -28.18
CA ALA A 9 -0.48 -46.87 -27.33
C ALA A 9 -1.53 -46.52 -26.28
N LEU A 10 -1.20 -46.75 -25.02
CA LEU A 10 -2.01 -46.33 -23.88
C LEU A 10 -1.73 -44.84 -23.62
N ILE A 11 -2.66 -43.96 -23.97
CA ILE A 11 -2.61 -42.52 -23.61
C ILE A 11 -3.13 -42.39 -22.19
N ILE A 12 -2.23 -42.21 -21.23
CA ILE A 12 -2.60 -41.84 -19.86
C ILE A 12 -2.86 -40.32 -19.86
N ALA A 13 -4.13 -39.95 -19.86
CA ALA A 13 -4.55 -38.57 -19.61
C ALA A 13 -4.31 -38.25 -18.12
N LEU A 14 -3.27 -37.49 -17.83
CA LEU A 14 -3.04 -36.89 -16.50
C LEU A 14 -4.09 -35.83 -16.29
N ILE A 15 -5.17 -36.11 -15.59
CA ILE A 15 -6.13 -35.11 -15.12
C ILE A 15 -5.47 -34.38 -13.94
N LEU A 16 -4.87 -33.25 -14.20
CA LEU A 16 -4.47 -32.28 -13.17
C LEU A 16 -5.75 -31.77 -12.51
N HIS A 17 -6.10 -32.33 -11.37
CA HIS A 17 -7.08 -31.75 -10.47
C HIS A 17 -6.45 -30.49 -9.86
N GLY A 18 -6.65 -29.34 -10.50
CA GLY A 18 -6.44 -28.05 -9.88
C GLY A 18 -7.42 -27.93 -8.72
N SER A 19 -6.93 -28.14 -7.50
CA SER A 19 -7.69 -27.85 -6.29
C SER A 19 -7.86 -26.34 -6.24
N THR A 20 -9.02 -25.82 -6.70
CA THR A 20 -9.45 -24.47 -6.37
C THR A 20 -9.79 -24.50 -4.89
N PHE A 21 -8.86 -24.05 -4.04
CA PHE A 21 -9.20 -23.72 -2.67
C PHE A 21 -10.23 -22.58 -2.74
N ALA A 22 -11.46 -22.86 -2.33
CA ALA A 22 -12.44 -21.82 -2.12
C ALA A 22 -11.92 -20.91 -1.01
N ALA A 23 -11.87 -19.60 -1.25
CA ALA A 23 -11.54 -18.63 -0.22
C ALA A 23 -12.45 -18.84 0.99
N GLY A 24 -11.88 -18.87 2.18
CA GLY A 24 -12.66 -18.90 3.41
C GLY A 24 -13.49 -17.62 3.57
N ALA A 25 -14.60 -17.68 4.28
CA ALA A 25 -15.25 -16.47 4.77
C ALA A 25 -14.31 -15.80 5.77
N GLY A 26 -14.03 -14.51 5.56
CA GLY A 26 -13.21 -13.73 6.48
C GLY A 26 -13.86 -13.50 7.85
N PRO A 27 -13.14 -12.84 8.78
CA PRO A 27 -13.70 -12.44 10.06
C PRO A 27 -14.92 -11.55 9.85
N GLN A 28 -15.88 -11.63 10.78
CA GLN A 28 -17.11 -10.84 10.68
C GLN A 28 -16.84 -9.39 11.10
N PRO A 29 -17.14 -8.39 10.25
CA PRO A 29 -16.91 -7.00 10.60
C PRO A 29 -17.87 -6.51 11.66
N VAL A 30 -17.33 -5.79 12.65
CA VAL A 30 -18.09 -5.07 13.68
C VAL A 30 -18.16 -3.60 13.30
N GLU A 31 -19.32 -2.96 13.43
CA GLU A 31 -19.45 -1.51 13.25
C GLU A 31 -19.04 -0.81 14.55
N VAL A 32 -17.97 0.00 14.49
CA VAL A 32 -17.49 0.81 15.62
C VAL A 32 -18.35 2.05 15.79
N GLY A 33 -18.81 2.62 14.70
CA GLY A 33 -19.66 3.80 14.67
C GLY A 33 -19.84 4.35 13.26
N ARG A 34 -20.52 5.51 13.17
CA ARG A 34 -20.79 6.16 11.89
C ARG A 34 -20.62 7.66 11.99
N VAL A 35 -19.90 8.25 11.04
CA VAL A 35 -19.67 9.69 10.93
C VAL A 35 -19.99 10.18 9.51
N PRO A 36 -20.88 11.16 9.35
CA PRO A 36 -21.16 11.75 8.06
C PRO A 36 -19.92 12.44 7.46
N GLY A 37 -19.68 12.23 6.16
CA GLY A 37 -18.54 12.84 5.50
C GLY A 37 -17.20 12.26 5.95
N LEU A 38 -17.15 10.96 6.24
CA LEU A 38 -15.93 10.22 6.53
C LEU A 38 -14.92 10.42 5.38
N GLN A 39 -13.69 10.79 5.73
CA GLN A 39 -12.61 11.11 4.81
C GLN A 39 -11.48 10.10 4.87
N ASP A 40 -10.99 9.79 6.08
CA ASP A 40 -9.89 8.84 6.25
C ASP A 40 -9.84 8.28 7.67
N ILE A 41 -9.08 7.18 7.83
CA ILE A 41 -8.70 6.60 9.12
C ILE A 41 -7.18 6.56 9.17
N LEU A 42 -6.60 7.04 10.27
CA LEU A 42 -5.16 7.27 10.39
C LEU A 42 -4.65 6.73 11.72
N LEU A 43 -3.41 6.26 11.73
CA LEU A 43 -2.70 5.92 12.96
C LEU A 43 -1.87 7.11 13.43
N ARG A 44 -2.00 7.49 14.71
CA ARG A 44 -1.17 8.51 15.36
C ARG A 44 -0.59 7.95 16.66
N GLY A 45 0.65 7.49 16.62
CA GLY A 45 1.19 6.67 17.69
C GLY A 45 0.40 5.37 17.83
N SER A 46 -0.18 5.11 19.00
CA SER A 46 -1.09 3.99 19.21
C SER A 46 -2.58 4.34 19.02
N ALA A 47 -2.92 5.61 18.82
CA ALA A 47 -4.31 6.06 18.66
C ALA A 47 -4.78 5.92 17.21
N VAL A 48 -5.98 5.43 17.02
CA VAL A 48 -6.65 5.38 15.71
C VAL A 48 -7.59 6.57 15.58
N LEU A 49 -7.29 7.44 14.61
CA LEU A 49 -8.04 8.66 14.34
C LEU A 49 -8.97 8.45 13.15
N VAL A 50 -10.18 8.93 13.26
CA VAL A 50 -11.18 8.97 12.18
C VAL A 50 -11.39 10.41 11.79
N ARG A 51 -11.01 10.77 10.57
CA ARG A 51 -11.18 12.11 10.01
C ARG A 51 -12.48 12.20 9.25
N ALA A 52 -13.27 13.22 9.51
CA ALA A 52 -14.52 13.48 8.81
C ALA A 52 -14.73 14.98 8.55
N ALA A 53 -15.66 15.32 7.67
CA ALA A 53 -15.97 16.70 7.34
C ALA A 53 -16.40 17.55 8.57
N ALA A 54 -17.02 16.92 9.57
CA ALA A 54 -17.47 17.57 10.80
C ALA A 54 -16.39 17.68 11.87
N GLY A 55 -15.22 17.09 11.68
CA GLY A 55 -14.12 17.07 12.67
C GLY A 55 -13.48 15.70 12.79
N ASP A 56 -12.50 15.60 13.68
CA ASP A 56 -11.76 14.38 13.94
C ASP A 56 -12.33 13.64 15.16
N TYR A 57 -12.22 12.32 15.15
CA TYR A 57 -12.62 11.42 16.23
C TYR A 57 -11.49 10.46 16.55
N GLU A 58 -11.47 9.94 17.75
CA GLU A 58 -10.61 8.83 18.18
C GLU A 58 -11.46 7.59 18.46
N ILE A 59 -10.97 6.41 18.07
CA ILE A 59 -11.58 5.15 18.48
C ILE A 59 -11.15 4.86 19.91
N VAL A 60 -12.13 4.70 20.80
CA VAL A 60 -11.88 4.44 22.22
C VAL A 60 -12.65 3.20 22.70
N ALA A 61 -12.02 2.43 23.59
CA ALA A 61 -12.69 1.33 24.28
C ALA A 61 -13.53 1.89 25.44
N LEU A 62 -14.78 1.43 25.52
CA LEU A 62 -15.71 1.75 26.62
C LEU A 62 -15.58 0.73 27.76
N PRO A 63 -16.05 1.07 29.00
CA PRO A 63 -15.99 0.16 30.13
C PRO A 63 -16.72 -1.19 29.93
N ASP A 64 -17.68 -1.24 29.02
CA ASP A 64 -18.42 -2.48 28.67
C ASP A 64 -17.73 -3.30 27.58
N GLY A 65 -16.49 -2.92 27.16
CA GLY A 65 -15.71 -3.59 26.13
C GLY A 65 -16.11 -3.24 24.70
N LYS A 66 -17.09 -2.36 24.49
CA LYS A 66 -17.43 -1.86 23.15
C LYS A 66 -16.49 -0.74 22.73
N LEU A 67 -16.36 -0.58 21.42
CA LEU A 67 -15.66 0.56 20.83
C LEU A 67 -16.63 1.68 20.49
N ALA A 68 -16.15 2.92 20.56
CA ALA A 68 -16.92 4.11 20.18
C ALA A 68 -16.02 5.16 19.52
N LEU A 69 -16.66 6.08 18.78
CA LEU A 69 -16.02 7.25 18.20
C LEU A 69 -16.18 8.44 19.14
N ALA A 70 -15.09 8.87 19.78
CA ALA A 70 -15.06 10.03 20.66
C ALA A 70 -14.56 11.25 19.89
N PRO A 71 -15.30 12.38 19.84
CA PRO A 71 -14.81 13.59 19.17
C PRO A 71 -13.58 14.12 19.88
N ILE A 72 -12.58 14.56 19.09
CA ILE A 72 -11.34 15.14 19.60
C ILE A 72 -11.19 16.60 19.12
N PRO A 73 -10.51 17.46 19.90
CA PRO A 73 -10.20 18.81 19.45
C PRO A 73 -9.34 18.78 18.15
N PRO A 74 -9.48 19.80 17.30
CA PRO A 74 -8.59 19.94 16.14
C PRO A 74 -7.13 19.82 16.55
N ALA A 75 -6.36 19.04 15.80
CA ALA A 75 -4.94 18.88 16.06
C ALA A 75 -4.23 20.23 15.98
N LYS A 76 -3.31 20.50 16.91
CA LYS A 76 -2.42 21.63 16.78
C LYS A 76 -1.62 21.51 15.50
N GLN A 77 -1.56 22.57 14.71
CA GLN A 77 -0.71 22.59 13.54
C GLN A 77 0.75 22.46 13.98
N ILE A 78 1.41 21.42 13.52
CA ILE A 78 2.85 21.24 13.68
C ILE A 78 3.52 21.97 12.52
N PRO A 79 4.57 22.78 12.77
CA PRO A 79 5.33 23.39 11.69
C PRO A 79 5.82 22.31 10.71
N VAL A 80 5.52 22.51 9.44
CA VAL A 80 5.99 21.66 8.35
C VAL A 80 7.04 22.41 7.52
N PRO A 81 7.95 21.69 6.83
CA PRO A 81 8.88 22.33 5.89
C PRO A 81 8.14 23.20 4.89
N SER A 82 8.66 24.42 4.63
CA SER A 82 7.99 25.42 3.78
C SER A 82 7.87 25.02 2.32
N ASP A 83 8.62 24.00 1.90
CA ASP A 83 8.66 23.48 0.53
C ASP A 83 8.02 22.10 0.38
N ILE A 84 7.32 21.60 1.40
CA ILE A 84 6.53 20.37 1.30
C ILE A 84 5.36 20.59 0.33
N ILE A 85 5.01 19.58 -0.46
CA ILE A 85 3.86 19.70 -1.36
C ILE A 85 2.53 19.58 -0.58
N PRO A 86 1.40 20.07 -1.10
CA PRO A 86 0.10 19.90 -0.49
C PRO A 86 -0.20 18.43 -0.21
N HIS A 87 -0.88 18.17 0.90
CA HIS A 87 -1.33 16.84 1.32
C HIS A 87 -0.24 15.80 1.61
N ALA A 88 1.05 16.13 1.37
CA ALA A 88 2.13 15.17 1.64
C ALA A 88 2.33 14.93 3.14
N ALA A 89 2.70 13.70 3.45
CA ALA A 89 3.09 13.28 4.78
C ALA A 89 4.60 13.51 5.02
N ILE A 90 4.95 13.85 6.28
CA ILE A 90 6.31 13.67 6.79
C ILE A 90 6.34 12.31 7.46
N VAL A 91 7.10 11.39 6.90
CA VAL A 91 7.15 10.00 7.36
C VAL A 91 8.41 9.78 8.18
N PRO A 92 8.30 9.32 9.44
CA PRO A 92 9.46 8.96 10.24
C PRO A 92 10.12 7.70 9.69
N GLY A 93 11.45 7.68 9.68
CA GLY A 93 12.23 6.47 9.46
C GLY A 93 12.55 5.77 10.79
N ALA A 94 13.07 4.56 10.69
CA ALA A 94 13.36 3.72 11.84
C ALA A 94 14.87 3.53 12.08
N LEU A 95 15.70 3.79 11.08
CA LEU A 95 17.14 3.46 11.10
C LEU A 95 18.01 4.72 10.95
N ASP A 96 18.54 4.98 9.78
CA ASP A 96 19.45 6.11 9.53
C ASP A 96 18.74 7.37 9.03
N ILE A 97 17.50 7.24 8.59
CA ILE A 97 16.62 8.37 8.23
C ILE A 97 15.72 8.70 9.42
N LYS A 98 15.73 9.95 9.87
CA LYS A 98 14.81 10.43 10.90
C LYS A 98 13.43 10.76 10.34
N ALA A 99 13.38 11.36 9.15
CA ALA A 99 12.14 11.68 8.45
C ALA A 99 12.37 11.86 6.95
N ALA A 100 11.34 11.56 6.15
CA ALA A 100 11.33 11.79 4.70
C ALA A 100 10.04 12.50 4.28
N TRP A 101 10.12 13.38 3.27
CA TRP A 101 8.96 14.09 2.70
C TRP A 101 9.18 14.50 1.25
N LEU A 102 8.09 14.66 0.54
CA LEU A 102 8.06 15.13 -0.83
C LEU A 102 8.03 16.68 -0.87
N ALA A 103 8.89 17.27 -1.69
CA ALA A 103 9.20 18.69 -1.65
C ALA A 103 9.32 19.32 -3.05
N GLY A 104 9.39 20.65 -3.09
CA GLY A 104 9.52 21.40 -4.33
C GLY A 104 8.24 21.34 -5.18
N PRO A 105 7.13 21.96 -4.72
CA PRO A 105 5.85 21.90 -5.43
C PRO A 105 5.99 22.41 -6.86
N THR A 106 5.44 21.68 -7.81
CA THR A 106 5.50 21.98 -9.25
C THR A 106 4.25 21.55 -9.99
N GLY A 107 3.76 22.39 -10.92
CA GLY A 107 2.65 22.05 -11.82
C GLY A 107 3.10 21.53 -13.19
N ARG A 108 4.35 21.06 -13.33
CA ARG A 108 4.88 20.61 -14.65
C ARG A 108 4.33 19.30 -15.16
N TYR A 109 3.56 18.57 -14.33
CA TYR A 109 2.93 17.29 -14.69
C TYR A 109 1.44 17.36 -14.40
N GLU A 110 0.63 17.61 -15.42
CA GLU A 110 -0.81 17.81 -15.28
C GLU A 110 -1.54 16.47 -15.32
N HIS A 111 -1.67 15.78 -14.17
CA HIS A 111 -2.45 14.55 -14.10
C HIS A 111 -3.61 14.63 -13.09
N GLY A 112 -3.44 15.27 -11.94
CA GLY A 112 -4.50 15.53 -10.96
C GLY A 112 -5.12 14.28 -10.34
N VAL A 113 -4.44 13.13 -10.38
CA VAL A 113 -4.95 11.87 -9.84
C VAL A 113 -5.00 11.87 -8.31
N LEU A 114 -4.15 12.67 -7.66
CA LEU A 114 -3.98 12.78 -6.20
C LEU A 114 -4.72 13.98 -5.58
N GLY A 115 -5.74 14.51 -6.24
CA GLY A 115 -6.61 15.56 -5.70
C GLY A 115 -6.32 16.97 -6.23
N ASP A 116 -5.09 17.26 -6.61
CA ASP A 116 -4.70 18.51 -7.27
C ASP A 116 -3.68 18.23 -8.40
N ALA A 117 -3.15 19.27 -9.02
CA ALA A 117 -2.16 19.18 -10.09
C ALA A 117 -0.75 19.61 -9.62
N ILE A 118 -0.48 19.55 -8.32
CA ILE A 118 0.80 19.94 -7.74
C ILE A 118 1.55 18.68 -7.31
N GLU A 119 2.61 18.38 -8.03
CA GLU A 119 3.49 17.25 -7.76
C GLU A 119 4.81 17.69 -7.12
N ALA A 120 5.63 16.75 -6.65
CA ALA A 120 6.93 17.07 -6.08
C ALA A 120 8.05 17.01 -7.11
N ALA A 121 8.90 18.02 -7.11
CA ALA A 121 10.14 18.04 -7.88
C ALA A 121 11.31 17.38 -7.14
N ALA A 122 11.16 17.14 -5.82
CA ALA A 122 12.22 16.63 -4.98
C ALA A 122 11.70 15.67 -3.89
N LEU A 123 12.56 14.77 -3.47
CA LEU A 123 12.45 14.05 -2.20
C LEU A 123 13.50 14.59 -1.24
N LYS A 124 13.12 14.84 0.00
CA LYS A 124 14.02 15.28 1.07
C LYS A 124 13.99 14.31 2.25
N VAL A 125 15.12 14.19 2.90
CA VAL A 125 15.26 13.43 4.14
C VAL A 125 16.00 14.24 5.18
N GLU A 126 15.60 14.09 6.45
CA GLU A 126 16.39 14.45 7.62
C GLU A 126 17.08 13.17 8.12
N THR A 127 18.41 13.18 8.17
CA THR A 127 19.18 12.06 8.70
C THR A 127 19.11 12.02 10.22
N GLY A 128 19.50 10.91 10.84
CA GLY A 128 19.63 10.78 12.29
C GLY A 128 20.55 11.84 12.93
N THR A 129 21.46 12.45 12.16
CA THR A 129 22.33 13.54 12.60
C THR A 129 21.72 14.93 12.42
N GLY A 130 20.50 15.03 11.85
CA GLY A 130 19.82 16.30 11.58
C GLY A 130 20.24 16.98 10.27
N LYS A 131 21.06 16.35 9.43
CA LYS A 131 21.42 16.85 8.10
C LYS A 131 20.24 16.66 7.15
N ILE A 132 19.94 17.65 6.33
CA ILE A 132 18.93 17.55 5.27
C ILE A 132 19.64 17.17 3.97
N LEU A 133 19.23 16.05 3.38
CA LEU A 133 19.62 15.62 2.05
C LEU A 133 18.45 15.78 1.09
N SER A 134 18.74 16.00 -0.19
CA SER A 134 17.70 16.20 -1.22
C SER A 134 18.09 15.50 -2.52
N TYR A 135 17.12 14.79 -3.10
CA TYR A 135 17.19 14.26 -4.46
C TYR A 135 16.28 15.07 -5.36
N GLN A 136 16.85 15.71 -6.38
CA GLN A 136 16.11 16.55 -7.33
C GLN A 136 15.83 15.77 -8.60
N LEU A 137 14.59 15.81 -9.07
CA LEU A 137 14.19 15.21 -10.34
C LEU A 137 14.48 16.16 -11.52
N PRO A 138 14.85 15.59 -12.69
CA PRO A 138 14.96 16.33 -13.92
C PRO A 138 13.60 16.90 -14.38
N PRO A 139 13.59 17.93 -15.27
CA PRO A 139 12.35 18.62 -15.65
C PRO A 139 11.26 17.73 -16.26
N TYR A 140 11.61 16.58 -16.83
CA TYR A 140 10.69 15.64 -17.48
C TYR A 140 10.10 14.57 -16.53
N ALA A 141 10.33 14.68 -15.23
CA ALA A 141 9.82 13.76 -14.22
C ALA A 141 9.34 14.50 -12.95
N VAL A 142 8.43 13.88 -12.22
CA VAL A 142 7.95 14.31 -10.90
C VAL A 142 7.87 13.10 -9.97
N PHE A 143 7.82 13.33 -8.66
CA PHE A 143 7.28 12.36 -7.73
C PHE A 143 5.76 12.59 -7.63
N GLU A 144 4.99 11.68 -8.20
CA GLU A 144 3.53 11.66 -8.20
C GLU A 144 3.07 10.79 -7.04
N ASP A 145 3.26 11.28 -5.83
CA ASP A 145 3.04 10.59 -4.57
C ASP A 145 2.77 11.61 -3.45
N LEU A 146 2.18 11.16 -2.35
CA LEU A 146 1.95 11.98 -1.15
C LEU A 146 2.68 11.44 0.07
N THR A 147 3.12 10.19 0.03
CA THR A 147 3.64 9.50 1.21
C THR A 147 4.83 8.63 0.84
N PRO A 148 6.07 8.99 1.18
CA PRO A 148 7.22 8.08 1.11
C PRO A 148 6.99 6.86 1.99
N ARG A 149 7.48 5.66 1.59
CA ARG A 149 7.46 4.45 2.41
C ARG A 149 8.89 4.06 2.70
N LEU A 150 9.21 3.88 3.98
CA LEU A 150 10.58 3.59 4.44
C LEU A 150 10.65 2.17 4.97
N ALA A 151 11.67 1.45 4.54
CA ALA A 151 12.01 0.12 5.05
C ALA A 151 13.46 -0.23 4.67
N ASP A 152 14.10 -1.07 5.48
CA ASP A 152 15.32 -1.76 5.08
C ASP A 152 14.94 -2.87 4.09
N LEU A 153 15.20 -2.63 2.79
CA LEU A 153 14.82 -3.53 1.69
C LEU A 153 15.89 -4.56 1.35
N ASP A 154 17.15 -4.25 1.60
CA ASP A 154 18.28 -5.11 1.24
C ASP A 154 18.99 -5.75 2.47
N GLY A 155 18.53 -5.42 3.68
CA GLY A 155 19.02 -5.99 4.93
C GLY A 155 20.36 -5.38 5.39
N ASP A 156 20.71 -4.18 4.90
CA ASP A 156 21.98 -3.51 5.25
C ASP A 156 21.89 -2.68 6.56
N GLY A 157 20.71 -2.60 7.17
CA GLY A 157 20.44 -1.85 8.39
C GLY A 157 20.21 -0.36 8.18
N ARG A 158 19.83 0.06 6.96
CA ARG A 158 19.45 1.43 6.61
C ARG A 158 18.05 1.47 6.04
N ASP A 159 17.45 2.65 6.03
CA ASP A 159 16.15 2.87 5.39
C ASP A 159 16.33 3.14 3.89
N GLU A 160 15.69 2.34 3.03
CA GLU A 160 15.35 2.73 1.66
C GLU A 160 14.00 3.41 1.63
N ILE A 161 13.80 4.26 0.62
CA ILE A 161 12.59 5.06 0.44
C ILE A 161 11.91 4.68 -0.86
N VAL A 162 10.72 4.12 -0.77
CA VAL A 162 9.89 3.78 -1.92
C VAL A 162 8.92 4.92 -2.22
N VAL A 163 8.95 5.42 -3.46
CA VAL A 163 8.09 6.49 -3.96
C VAL A 163 7.67 6.24 -5.41
N VAL A 164 6.64 6.92 -5.85
CA VAL A 164 6.20 6.91 -7.25
C VAL A 164 6.88 8.03 -8.02
N ARG A 165 7.59 7.68 -9.09
CA ARG A 165 8.19 8.62 -10.03
C ARG A 165 7.47 8.56 -11.35
N SER A 166 6.87 9.66 -11.79
CA SER A 166 6.16 9.74 -13.06
C SER A 166 6.93 10.53 -14.11
N TYR A 167 6.93 10.00 -15.32
CA TYR A 167 7.59 10.55 -16.50
C TYR A 167 6.56 11.08 -17.48
N GLU A 168 6.82 12.22 -18.09
CA GLU A 168 5.90 12.90 -19.00
C GLU A 168 5.42 11.98 -20.16
N GLY A 169 6.30 11.16 -20.72
CA GLY A 169 5.99 10.33 -21.88
C GLY A 169 5.57 8.88 -21.57
N THR A 170 5.95 8.34 -20.41
CA THR A 170 5.85 6.89 -20.13
C THR A 170 5.07 6.56 -18.84
N GLY A 171 4.60 7.57 -18.11
CA GLY A 171 3.83 7.35 -16.88
C GLY A 171 4.72 6.94 -15.70
N ALA A 172 4.09 6.33 -14.70
CA ALA A 172 4.71 6.04 -13.41
C ALA A 172 5.64 4.83 -13.42
N ALA A 173 6.64 4.89 -12.54
CA ALA A 173 7.51 3.81 -12.11
C ALA A 173 7.61 3.82 -10.58
N VAL A 174 7.94 2.70 -9.97
CA VAL A 174 8.38 2.63 -8.57
C VAL A 174 9.84 3.01 -8.52
N ALA A 175 10.20 4.00 -7.72
CA ALA A 175 11.59 4.39 -7.48
C ALA A 175 11.96 4.09 -6.02
N VAL A 176 13.14 3.52 -5.82
CA VAL A 176 13.75 3.26 -4.52
C VAL A 176 14.98 4.16 -4.40
N LEU A 177 14.98 5.00 -3.36
CA LEU A 177 16.11 5.87 -3.04
C LEU A 177 16.72 5.44 -1.69
N GLY A 178 17.99 5.76 -1.49
CA GLY A 178 18.68 5.48 -0.23
C GLY A 178 19.86 6.43 -0.03
N ILE A 179 20.39 6.50 1.19
CA ILE A 179 21.55 7.31 1.49
C ILE A 179 22.82 6.53 1.12
N ARG A 180 23.61 7.07 0.19
CA ARG A 180 24.90 6.53 -0.25
C ARG A 180 25.93 7.66 -0.23
N ASP A 181 27.08 7.44 0.39
CA ASP A 181 28.18 8.43 0.48
C ASP A 181 27.68 9.84 0.88
N ASP A 182 26.83 9.90 1.91
CA ASP A 182 26.30 11.16 2.46
C ASP A 182 25.37 11.94 1.48
N ARG A 183 24.83 11.26 0.46
CA ARG A 183 23.89 11.79 -0.53
C ARG A 183 22.66 10.90 -0.62
N LEU A 184 21.56 11.48 -1.03
CA LEU A 184 20.34 10.74 -1.38
C LEU A 184 20.42 10.39 -2.86
N ASP A 185 20.50 9.10 -3.18
CA ASP A 185 20.69 8.60 -4.55
C ASP A 185 19.60 7.59 -4.91
N LEU A 186 19.34 7.43 -6.22
CA LEU A 186 18.46 6.37 -6.74
C LEU A 186 19.18 5.02 -6.62
N VAL A 187 18.58 4.10 -5.91
CA VAL A 187 19.09 2.73 -5.67
C VAL A 187 18.58 1.78 -6.76
N ALA A 188 17.26 1.79 -6.97
CA ALA A 188 16.62 0.92 -7.96
C ALA A 188 15.35 1.57 -8.52
N GLU A 189 14.94 1.17 -9.72
CA GLU A 189 13.71 1.63 -10.33
C GLU A 189 13.06 0.51 -11.16
N SER A 190 11.72 0.46 -11.16
CA SER A 190 10.97 -0.41 -12.05
C SER A 190 10.92 0.16 -13.48
N PRO A 191 10.61 -0.64 -14.50
CA PRO A 191 10.16 -0.08 -15.77
C PRO A 191 8.96 0.85 -15.55
N ALA A 192 8.90 1.97 -16.25
CA ALA A 192 7.71 2.79 -16.31
C ALA A 192 6.57 2.03 -16.99
N ILE A 193 5.32 2.37 -16.69
CA ILE A 193 4.12 1.70 -17.23
C ILE A 193 4.12 1.66 -18.77
N GLY A 194 4.81 2.62 -19.43
CA GLY A 194 4.91 2.72 -20.87
C GLY A 194 3.83 3.57 -21.53
N GLN A 195 2.97 4.20 -20.75
CA GLN A 195 1.90 5.08 -21.21
C GLN A 195 1.83 6.33 -20.35
N ALA A 196 1.85 7.51 -20.96
CA ALA A 196 1.71 8.79 -20.29
C ALA A 196 0.44 8.84 -19.42
N ARG A 197 0.53 9.51 -18.27
CA ARG A 197 -0.60 9.69 -17.36
C ARG A 197 -1.23 8.37 -16.91
N ARG A 198 -0.41 7.36 -16.71
CA ARG A 198 -0.78 6.13 -15.99
C ARG A 198 0.01 6.07 -14.71
N TRP A 199 -0.70 5.79 -13.64
CA TRP A 199 -0.20 5.85 -12.27
C TRP A 199 -0.27 4.48 -11.60
N LEU A 200 0.51 4.29 -10.56
CA LEU A 200 0.49 3.11 -9.70
C LEU A 200 0.55 3.56 -8.23
N ASN A 201 -0.02 2.73 -7.34
CA ASN A 201 -0.01 2.96 -5.91
C ASN A 201 0.80 1.88 -5.20
N PRO A 202 1.94 2.19 -4.54
CA PRO A 202 2.58 1.26 -3.63
C PRO A 202 1.66 0.98 -2.44
N VAL A 203 1.34 -0.28 -2.19
CA VAL A 203 0.38 -0.70 -1.18
C VAL A 203 1.03 -1.27 0.08
N GLY A 204 2.32 -1.63 0.00
CA GLY A 204 3.08 -2.07 1.15
C GLY A 204 4.43 -2.66 0.79
N ILE A 205 5.20 -2.91 1.83
CA ILE A 205 6.51 -3.55 1.80
C ILE A 205 6.46 -4.69 2.81
N GLY A 206 6.89 -5.88 2.42
CA GLY A 206 6.89 -7.08 3.26
C GLY A 206 7.64 -8.23 2.62
N ASP A 207 7.88 -9.28 3.38
CA ASP A 207 8.42 -10.55 2.91
C ASP A 207 7.26 -11.43 2.43
N PHE A 208 6.84 -11.24 1.15
CA PHE A 208 5.65 -11.91 0.61
C PHE A 208 5.88 -13.36 0.20
N ASP A 209 7.11 -13.77 -0.10
CA ASP A 209 7.41 -15.14 -0.51
C ASP A 209 8.11 -15.99 0.56
N GLY A 210 8.35 -15.40 1.75
CA GLY A 210 8.90 -16.06 2.93
C GLY A 210 10.40 -16.37 2.79
N ASP A 211 11.14 -15.64 1.94
CA ASP A 211 12.57 -15.85 1.73
C ASP A 211 13.47 -15.03 2.70
N GLY A 212 12.87 -14.19 3.54
CA GLY A 212 13.52 -13.33 4.51
C GLY A 212 13.95 -11.98 3.95
N ARG A 213 13.63 -11.65 2.70
CA ARG A 213 13.85 -10.35 2.08
C ARG A 213 12.53 -9.61 1.93
N LYS A 214 12.61 -8.29 1.86
CA LYS A 214 11.41 -7.50 1.64
C LYS A 214 11.22 -7.17 0.16
N GLU A 215 9.98 -7.33 -0.28
CA GLU A 215 9.50 -6.94 -1.59
C GLU A 215 8.56 -5.74 -1.49
N ILE A 216 8.26 -5.16 -2.65
CA ILE A 216 7.35 -4.03 -2.80
C ILE A 216 6.10 -4.49 -3.52
N ALA A 217 4.94 -4.37 -2.87
CA ALA A 217 3.64 -4.57 -3.49
C ALA A 217 3.09 -3.25 -4.02
N VAL A 218 2.59 -3.24 -5.26
CA VAL A 218 1.95 -2.08 -5.88
C VAL A 218 0.67 -2.48 -6.60
N VAL A 219 -0.28 -1.56 -6.73
CA VAL A 219 -1.41 -1.72 -7.66
C VAL A 219 -1.24 -0.74 -8.81
N GLN A 220 -0.96 -1.26 -10.00
CA GLN A 220 -0.90 -0.48 -11.23
C GLN A 220 -2.30 -0.10 -11.67
N THR A 221 -2.52 1.16 -12.06
CA THR A 221 -3.80 1.72 -12.51
C THR A 221 -4.97 1.37 -11.59
N PRO A 222 -4.89 1.70 -10.26
CA PRO A 222 -5.82 1.19 -9.25
C PRO A 222 -7.28 1.61 -9.46
N HIS A 223 -7.54 2.62 -10.28
CA HIS A 223 -8.87 3.11 -10.61
C HIS A 223 -9.36 2.69 -12.02
N ILE A 224 -8.53 1.95 -12.79
CA ILE A 224 -8.86 1.45 -14.14
C ILE A 224 -8.34 0.02 -14.29
N GLY A 225 -9.07 -0.97 -13.77
CA GLY A 225 -8.72 -2.38 -13.95
C GLY A 225 -7.48 -2.87 -13.19
N GLY A 226 -7.23 -2.32 -12.02
CA GLY A 226 -6.03 -2.46 -11.21
C GLY A 226 -5.35 -3.83 -11.15
N VAL A 227 -4.04 -3.83 -11.26
CA VAL A 227 -3.20 -5.04 -11.23
C VAL A 227 -2.26 -4.96 -10.03
N LEU A 228 -2.44 -5.88 -9.07
CA LEU A 228 -1.47 -6.10 -8.01
C LEU A 228 -0.20 -6.70 -8.59
N MET A 229 0.95 -6.14 -8.28
CA MET A 229 2.26 -6.57 -8.74
C MET A 229 3.23 -6.62 -7.56
N LEU A 230 4.10 -7.62 -7.53
CA LEU A 230 5.18 -7.73 -6.56
C LEU A 230 6.52 -7.51 -7.26
N TYR A 231 7.35 -6.66 -6.66
CA TYR A 231 8.69 -6.32 -7.14
C TYR A 231 9.74 -6.66 -6.10
N ARG A 232 10.89 -7.18 -6.55
CA ARG A 232 12.10 -7.32 -5.74
C ARG A 232 13.26 -6.53 -6.33
N ILE A 233 14.20 -6.14 -5.49
CA ILE A 233 15.43 -5.50 -5.95
C ILE A 233 16.35 -6.56 -6.55
N ASP A 234 16.84 -6.27 -7.78
CA ASP A 234 17.91 -7.03 -8.44
C ASP A 234 18.93 -6.03 -9.03
N GLY A 235 20.04 -5.85 -8.33
CA GLY A 235 21.02 -4.82 -8.61
C GLY A 235 20.41 -3.42 -8.49
N ASN A 236 20.37 -2.69 -9.62
CA ASN A 236 19.79 -1.34 -9.67
C ASN A 236 18.39 -1.30 -10.31
N ARG A 237 17.70 -2.44 -10.32
CA ARG A 237 16.38 -2.58 -10.93
C ARG A 237 15.39 -3.17 -9.91
N LEU A 238 14.14 -2.78 -10.08
CA LEU A 238 13.01 -3.52 -9.51
C LEU A 238 12.49 -4.49 -10.57
N VAL A 239 12.55 -5.79 -10.27
CA VAL A 239 12.10 -6.86 -11.14
C VAL A 239 10.76 -7.37 -10.65
N GLU A 240 9.76 -7.31 -11.52
CA GLU A 240 8.45 -7.91 -11.25
C GLU A 240 8.58 -9.44 -11.27
N PHE A 241 8.02 -10.11 -10.26
CA PHE A 241 8.01 -11.56 -10.19
C PHE A 241 6.61 -12.16 -10.04
N ALA A 242 5.60 -11.33 -9.73
CA ALA A 242 4.21 -11.78 -9.65
C ALA A 242 3.23 -10.67 -10.01
N ARG A 243 2.09 -11.05 -10.63
CA ARG A 243 0.97 -10.13 -10.89
C ARG A 243 -0.38 -10.81 -10.84
N LYS A 244 -1.41 -10.06 -10.41
CA LYS A 244 -2.81 -10.50 -10.40
C LYS A 244 -3.74 -9.31 -10.57
N ALA A 245 -4.65 -9.36 -11.53
CA ALA A 245 -5.64 -8.30 -11.77
C ALA A 245 -6.84 -8.40 -10.83
N GLY A 246 -7.60 -7.30 -10.72
CA GLY A 246 -8.89 -7.28 -10.04
C GLY A 246 -8.93 -6.47 -8.74
N TYR A 247 -7.96 -5.56 -8.51
CA TYR A 247 -7.83 -4.82 -7.25
C TYR A 247 -7.84 -3.31 -7.46
N SER A 248 -8.32 -2.56 -6.47
CA SER A 248 -8.35 -1.10 -6.48
C SER A 248 -8.00 -0.55 -5.10
N THR A 249 -6.97 0.26 -5.03
CA THR A 249 -6.47 0.87 -3.79
C THR A 249 -6.56 2.39 -3.81
N HIS A 250 -7.27 2.95 -4.79
CA HIS A 250 -7.38 4.40 -4.94
C HIS A 250 -8.61 4.83 -5.73
N ALA A 251 -9.21 5.95 -5.37
CA ALA A 251 -10.23 6.65 -6.15
C ALA A 251 -9.63 7.89 -6.81
N ILE A 252 -9.91 8.13 -8.09
CA ILE A 252 -9.43 9.34 -8.81
C ILE A 252 -9.77 10.60 -8.01
N GLY A 253 -8.78 11.47 -7.83
CA GLY A 253 -8.90 12.73 -7.10
C GLY A 253 -8.89 12.59 -5.58
N SER A 254 -8.68 11.39 -5.05
CA SER A 254 -8.50 11.18 -3.61
C SER A 254 -7.06 11.40 -3.19
N THR A 255 -6.87 11.88 -1.97
CA THR A 255 -5.57 11.93 -1.29
C THR A 255 -5.31 10.69 -0.42
N VAL A 256 -6.27 9.75 -0.35
CA VAL A 256 -6.15 8.51 0.42
C VAL A 256 -5.37 7.48 -0.40
N LEU A 257 -4.14 7.18 0.00
CA LEU A 257 -3.25 6.20 -0.63
C LEU A 257 -3.15 4.88 0.13
N GLY A 258 -3.64 4.83 1.37
CA GLY A 258 -3.48 3.72 2.31
C GLY A 258 -4.61 2.69 2.29
N MET A 259 -5.36 2.49 1.18
CA MET A 259 -6.45 1.50 1.12
C MET A 259 -5.96 0.04 1.11
N ALA A 260 -4.79 -0.22 1.65
CA ALA A 260 -4.21 -1.55 1.77
C ALA A 260 -3.36 -1.65 3.04
N ALA A 261 -3.11 -2.87 3.51
CA ALA A 261 -2.20 -3.15 4.61
C ALA A 261 -1.41 -4.43 4.33
N VAL A 262 -0.26 -4.57 5.00
CA VAL A 262 0.63 -5.73 4.91
C VAL A 262 0.85 -6.27 6.31
N LEU A 263 0.56 -7.54 6.52
CA LEU A 263 0.81 -8.27 7.75
C LEU A 263 0.61 -9.77 7.51
N ASP A 264 1.21 -10.62 8.34
CA ASP A 264 0.95 -12.06 8.36
C ASP A 264 -0.49 -12.32 8.89
N LEU A 265 -1.40 -12.74 8.01
CA LEU A 265 -2.83 -12.94 8.29
C LEU A 265 -3.18 -14.40 8.60
N ASP A 266 -2.40 -15.36 8.12
CA ASP A 266 -2.66 -16.79 8.32
C ASP A 266 -1.65 -17.48 9.25
N GLY A 267 -0.61 -16.77 9.69
CA GLY A 267 0.38 -17.23 10.67
C GLY A 267 1.45 -18.13 10.06
N ASP A 268 1.66 -18.07 8.74
CA ASP A 268 2.66 -18.90 8.05
C ASP A 268 4.06 -18.28 8.07
N GLY A 269 4.20 -17.05 8.55
CA GLY A 269 5.45 -16.31 8.70
C GLY A 269 5.84 -15.46 7.49
N ALA A 270 5.10 -15.54 6.38
CA ALA A 270 5.21 -14.61 5.27
C ALA A 270 4.20 -13.46 5.45
N ASP A 271 4.49 -12.30 4.86
CA ASP A 271 3.55 -11.19 4.88
C ASP A 271 2.47 -11.37 3.81
N ASP A 272 1.23 -11.08 4.19
CA ASP A 272 0.07 -11.08 3.31
C ASP A 272 -0.37 -9.65 2.98
N ILE A 273 -1.16 -9.52 1.93
CA ILE A 273 -1.67 -8.24 1.46
C ILE A 273 -3.17 -8.17 1.68
N LEU A 274 -3.61 -7.15 2.38
CA LEU A 274 -5.01 -6.81 2.58
C LEU A 274 -5.38 -5.63 1.68
N LEU A 275 -6.29 -5.82 0.72
CA LEU A 275 -6.67 -4.77 -0.22
C LEU A 275 -8.07 -4.98 -0.79
N PRO A 276 -8.76 -3.91 -1.25
CA PRO A 276 -10.07 -4.02 -1.88
C PRO A 276 -10.02 -4.63 -3.29
N ASP A 277 -11.14 -5.26 -3.67
CA ASP A 277 -11.42 -5.63 -5.04
C ASP A 277 -11.55 -4.39 -5.96
N GLN A 278 -11.69 -4.61 -7.26
CA GLN A 278 -11.82 -3.56 -8.27
C GLN A 278 -13.01 -2.62 -8.01
N THR A 279 -14.07 -3.10 -7.36
CA THR A 279 -15.25 -2.28 -7.01
C THR A 279 -15.10 -1.56 -5.68
N ARG A 280 -14.09 -1.90 -4.88
CA ARG A 280 -13.87 -1.49 -3.48
C ARG A 280 -15.01 -1.88 -2.54
N ARG A 281 -15.79 -2.91 -2.89
CA ARG A 281 -16.90 -3.43 -2.09
C ARG A 281 -16.58 -4.76 -1.42
N GLU A 282 -15.43 -5.35 -1.70
CA GLU A 282 -14.98 -6.56 -1.05
C GLU A 282 -13.51 -6.39 -0.64
N LEU A 283 -13.19 -6.68 0.62
CA LEU A 283 -11.83 -6.66 1.14
C LEU A 283 -11.26 -8.07 1.02
N PHE A 284 -10.09 -8.19 0.40
CA PHE A 284 -9.38 -9.45 0.16
C PHE A 284 -8.14 -9.55 1.06
N ALA A 285 -7.95 -10.69 1.68
CA ALA A 285 -6.67 -11.13 2.23
C ALA A 285 -5.99 -12.05 1.20
N ILE A 286 -4.79 -11.70 0.78
CA ILE A 286 -4.05 -12.33 -0.30
C ILE A 286 -2.66 -12.72 0.18
N GLY A 287 -2.39 -14.02 0.23
CA GLY A 287 -1.05 -14.56 0.41
C GLY A 287 -0.37 -14.85 -0.93
N TYR A 288 0.96 -14.99 -0.90
CA TYR A 288 1.76 -15.43 -2.04
C TYR A 288 2.66 -16.59 -1.64
N ALA A 289 2.43 -17.75 -2.22
CA ALA A 289 3.25 -18.92 -1.91
C ALA A 289 3.36 -19.84 -3.13
N GLY A 290 4.51 -20.51 -3.28
CA GLY A 290 4.75 -21.42 -4.38
C GLY A 290 4.65 -20.79 -5.77
N GLY A 291 4.99 -19.49 -5.88
CA GLY A 291 4.97 -18.74 -7.14
C GLY A 291 3.57 -18.26 -7.56
N THR A 292 2.56 -18.30 -6.67
CA THR A 292 1.18 -17.91 -7.02
C THR A 292 0.46 -17.20 -5.88
N PHE A 293 -0.42 -16.25 -6.23
CA PHE A 293 -1.31 -15.61 -5.28
C PHE A 293 -2.44 -16.54 -4.85
N ARG A 294 -2.71 -16.57 -3.55
CA ARG A 294 -3.81 -17.30 -2.93
C ARG A 294 -4.74 -16.32 -2.22
N VAL A 295 -6.04 -16.47 -2.38
CA VAL A 295 -7.01 -15.74 -1.57
C VAL A 295 -7.20 -16.53 -0.28
N LEU A 296 -6.82 -15.93 0.84
CA LEU A 296 -6.98 -16.53 2.16
C LEU A 296 -8.44 -16.44 2.60
N TRP A 297 -8.99 -15.22 2.54
CA TRP A 297 -10.39 -14.96 2.84
C TRP A 297 -10.85 -13.62 2.23
N THR A 298 -12.17 -13.39 2.24
CA THR A 298 -12.77 -12.14 1.79
C THR A 298 -13.85 -11.65 2.75
N VAL A 299 -14.06 -10.31 2.74
CA VAL A 299 -15.12 -9.64 3.51
C VAL A 299 -15.93 -8.73 2.60
N PRO A 300 -17.19 -9.09 2.26
CA PRO A 300 -18.04 -8.25 1.44
C PRO A 300 -18.56 -7.05 2.24
N ASN A 301 -18.70 -5.91 1.57
CA ASN A 301 -19.24 -4.67 2.11
C ASN A 301 -20.40 -4.17 1.25
N ARG A 302 -21.37 -3.51 1.90
CA ARG A 302 -22.53 -2.91 1.19
C ARG A 302 -22.13 -1.68 0.41
N GLU A 303 -21.15 -0.92 0.93
CA GLU A 303 -20.63 0.31 0.36
C GLU A 303 -19.14 0.17 0.03
N GLN A 304 -18.63 1.12 -0.75
CA GLN A 304 -17.20 1.15 -1.09
C GLN A 304 -16.34 1.46 0.12
N ILE A 305 -15.18 0.83 0.21
CA ILE A 305 -14.10 1.23 1.11
C ILE A 305 -13.55 2.55 0.56
N VAL A 306 -13.46 3.57 1.43
CA VAL A 306 -13.08 4.95 1.03
C VAL A 306 -11.93 5.51 1.86
N THR A 307 -11.50 4.81 2.90
CA THR A 307 -10.43 5.23 3.80
C THR A 307 -9.20 4.34 3.68
N SER A 308 -8.13 4.73 4.30
CA SER A 308 -6.99 3.86 4.60
C SER A 308 -7.46 2.65 5.42
N VAL A 309 -6.73 1.52 5.24
CA VAL A 309 -6.83 0.33 6.09
C VAL A 309 -5.77 0.45 7.17
N VAL A 310 -6.19 0.47 8.43
CA VAL A 310 -5.31 0.67 9.59
C VAL A 310 -5.25 -0.61 10.42
N ILE A 311 -4.06 -0.94 10.87
CA ILE A 311 -3.78 -2.10 11.72
C ILE A 311 -3.42 -1.59 13.10
N ALA A 312 -4.24 -1.89 14.12
CA ALA A 312 -4.02 -1.47 15.50
C ALA A 312 -4.80 -2.36 16.47
N ASP A 313 -4.23 -2.64 17.63
CA ASP A 313 -4.94 -3.26 18.76
C ASP A 313 -5.82 -2.19 19.42
N VAL A 314 -7.12 -2.18 19.09
CA VAL A 314 -8.05 -1.17 19.60
C VAL A 314 -8.94 -1.68 20.71
N ASP A 315 -9.03 -3.00 20.90
CA ASP A 315 -9.78 -3.62 21.98
C ASP A 315 -8.91 -4.03 23.19
N GLY A 316 -7.58 -3.92 23.04
CA GLY A 316 -6.60 -4.19 24.10
C GLY A 316 -6.33 -5.68 24.35
N ASN A 317 -6.64 -6.54 23.38
CA ASN A 317 -6.41 -7.98 23.51
C ASN A 317 -4.97 -8.42 23.20
N GLY A 318 -4.12 -7.50 22.73
CA GLY A 318 -2.73 -7.74 22.32
C GLY A 318 -2.57 -8.24 20.88
N VAL A 319 -3.64 -8.36 20.11
CA VAL A 319 -3.63 -8.75 18.71
C VAL A 319 -4.14 -7.58 17.87
N PRO A 320 -3.39 -7.10 16.85
CA PRO A 320 -3.83 -5.98 16.05
C PRO A 320 -5.10 -6.30 15.24
N ASP A 321 -6.12 -5.44 15.35
CA ASP A 321 -7.34 -5.45 14.54
C ASP A 321 -7.14 -4.75 13.20
N ILE A 322 -8.07 -4.96 12.28
CA ILE A 322 -8.11 -4.30 10.97
C ILE A 322 -9.26 -3.30 10.94
N LEU A 323 -8.96 -2.03 10.69
CA LEU A 323 -9.94 -0.95 10.66
C LEU A 323 -10.01 -0.31 9.28
N TYR A 324 -11.22 -0.01 8.81
CA TYR A 324 -11.48 0.68 7.54
C TYR A 324 -12.85 1.37 7.56
N GLY A 325 -13.05 2.29 6.64
CA GLY A 325 -14.28 3.07 6.54
C GLY A 325 -14.97 2.92 5.19
N LEU A 326 -16.29 3.02 5.23
CA LEU A 326 -17.15 2.87 4.06
C LEU A 326 -17.76 4.21 3.63
N GLY A 327 -18.20 4.28 2.36
CA GLY A 327 -18.76 5.48 1.76
C GLY A 327 -20.04 6.01 2.42
N ASP A 328 -20.73 5.20 3.22
CA ASP A 328 -21.89 5.62 4.02
C ASP A 328 -21.51 6.22 5.38
N GLY A 329 -20.21 6.39 5.64
CA GLY A 329 -19.67 6.91 6.89
C GLY A 329 -19.46 5.88 7.99
N SER A 330 -19.76 4.61 7.76
CA SER A 330 -19.54 3.57 8.79
C SER A 330 -18.06 3.23 8.92
N VAL A 331 -17.59 3.13 10.17
CA VAL A 331 -16.25 2.67 10.54
C VAL A 331 -16.37 1.21 10.96
N ARG A 332 -15.58 0.36 10.34
CA ARG A 332 -15.57 -1.09 10.52
C ARG A 332 -14.30 -1.56 11.18
N MET A 333 -14.41 -2.57 12.01
CA MET A 333 -13.32 -3.33 12.60
C MET A 333 -13.50 -4.82 12.27
N LEU A 334 -12.43 -5.46 11.83
CA LEU A 334 -12.32 -6.91 11.79
C LEU A 334 -11.46 -7.32 12.99
N PRO A 335 -12.06 -7.95 14.01
CA PRO A 335 -11.31 -8.42 15.17
C PRO A 335 -10.42 -9.61 14.81
N ARG A 336 -9.25 -9.68 15.41
CA ARG A 336 -8.28 -10.78 15.25
C ARG A 336 -7.95 -11.47 16.56
#